data_8cd8ceb7b662b54135270504872e1c11
#
_entry.id   8cd8ceb7b662b54135270504872e1c11
#
_cell.length_a   1.000
_cell.length_b   1.000
_cell.length_c   1.000
_cell.angle_alpha   90.00
_cell.angle_beta   90.00
_cell.angle_gamma   90.00
#
_symmetry.space_group_name_H-M   'P 1'
#
loop_
_entity.id
_entity.type
_entity.pdbx_description
1 polymer ?
#
loop_
_entity_poly.entity_id
_entity_poly.type
_entity_poly.pdbx_seq_one_letter_code
_entity_poly.pdbx_strand_id
1 'polypeptide(L)'
;HLSIRRQRQMCIRDRGIKSYRDLPLRYGEFGQCHRNEPSGGLHGIMRVRGFTQDDGHIFCTEDQILPECDTFTKVLKKVYADFGFTSILYKVSTRPAARIGSDELWDKAEKALMDSLRASGCEFVISEGDGAFYGPKIEYTLKDAIGREWQCGTIQVDFNLSERLDAEYTAEDGSRQRPVILHRAIVGSMERFIGILIEQHAGACLLYTSPSPRDAHE
;
A
#
# COMPACT_ATOMS: atom_id res chain seq x y z
N HIS A 1 -15.51 -2.45 12.22
CA HIS A 1 -14.74 -2.18 11.00
C HIS A 1 -13.33 -2.81 10.96
N LEU A 2 -12.66 -2.96 12.09
CA LEU A 2 -11.51 -3.87 12.22
C LEU A 2 -11.87 -5.33 11.89
N SER A 3 -13.14 -5.70 11.99
CA SER A 3 -13.64 -7.04 11.69
C SER A 3 -13.57 -7.40 10.21
N ILE A 4 -13.82 -6.47 9.29
CA ILE A 4 -13.84 -6.75 7.83
C ILE A 4 -12.41 -6.99 7.31
N ARG A 5 -11.41 -6.20 7.73
CA ARG A 5 -10.01 -6.48 7.43
C ARG A 5 -9.56 -7.84 7.96
N ARG A 6 -9.92 -8.15 9.22
CA ARG A 6 -9.65 -9.47 9.82
C ARG A 6 -10.41 -10.57 9.08
N GLN A 7 -11.67 -10.35 8.68
CA GLN A 7 -12.45 -11.34 7.96
C GLN A 7 -11.85 -11.69 6.61
N ARG A 8 -11.30 -10.74 5.85
CA ARG A 8 -10.61 -11.03 4.59
C ARG A 8 -9.34 -11.83 4.77
N GLN A 9 -8.54 -11.48 5.75
CA GLN A 9 -7.34 -12.23 6.11
C GLN A 9 -7.70 -13.62 6.65
N MET A 10 -8.82 -13.76 7.36
CA MET A 10 -9.37 -15.05 7.80
C MET A 10 -9.96 -15.88 6.65
N CYS A 11 -10.42 -15.27 5.55
CA CYS A 11 -10.92 -16.00 4.39
C CYS A 11 -9.89 -16.94 3.74
N ILE A 12 -8.60 -16.72 3.93
CA ILE A 12 -7.55 -17.63 3.47
C ILE A 12 -7.52 -18.87 4.34
N ARG A 13 -7.62 -18.72 5.66
CA ARG A 13 -7.74 -19.82 6.60
C ARG A 13 -8.98 -20.68 6.35
N ASP A 14 -10.13 -20.05 6.08
CA ASP A 14 -11.43 -20.73 6.05
C ASP A 14 -11.75 -21.38 4.69
N ARG A 15 -11.00 -21.08 3.63
CA ARG A 15 -11.23 -21.59 2.27
C ARG A 15 -10.39 -22.81 1.89
N GLY A 16 -9.92 -23.56 2.87
CA GLY A 16 -9.18 -24.80 2.68
C GLY A 16 -7.69 -24.61 2.53
N ILE A 17 -7.00 -25.74 2.49
CA ILE A 17 -5.54 -25.82 2.41
C ILE A 17 -5.07 -25.23 1.08
N LYS A 18 -4.16 -24.27 1.12
CA LYS A 18 -3.52 -23.67 -0.05
C LYS A 18 -2.18 -24.37 -0.31
N SER A 19 -1.82 -24.45 -1.57
CA SER A 19 -0.53 -24.94 -2.03
C SER A 19 0.37 -23.75 -2.44
N TYR A 20 1.69 -23.95 -2.42
CA TYR A 20 2.63 -22.97 -2.97
C TYR A 20 2.31 -22.57 -4.41
N ARG A 21 1.65 -23.46 -5.18
CA ARG A 21 1.22 -23.20 -6.57
C ARG A 21 0.06 -22.21 -6.66
N ASP A 22 -0.68 -22.02 -5.58
CA ASP A 22 -1.78 -21.04 -5.52
C ASP A 22 -1.25 -19.63 -5.20
N LEU A 23 0.00 -19.50 -4.76
CA LEU A 23 0.64 -18.23 -4.43
C LEU A 23 1.33 -17.61 -5.66
N PRO A 24 1.35 -16.29 -5.77
CA PRO A 24 0.79 -15.30 -4.84
C PRO A 24 -0.72 -15.12 -4.99
N LEU A 25 -1.42 -15.01 -3.86
CA LEU A 25 -2.84 -14.64 -3.83
C LEU A 25 -2.98 -13.14 -3.62
N ARG A 26 -3.74 -12.47 -4.46
CA ARG A 26 -3.93 -11.02 -4.41
C ARG A 26 -5.40 -10.69 -4.18
N TYR A 27 -5.66 -9.91 -3.14
CA TYR A 27 -6.98 -9.40 -2.79
C TYR A 27 -6.96 -7.89 -2.70
N GLY A 28 -8.06 -7.24 -3.07
CA GLY A 28 -8.21 -5.81 -2.98
C GLY A 28 -9.66 -5.38 -2.81
N GLU A 29 -9.85 -4.22 -2.22
CA GLU A 29 -11.14 -3.55 -2.11
C GLU A 29 -10.98 -2.04 -2.01
N PHE A 30 -12.05 -1.33 -2.28
CA PHE A 30 -12.22 0.03 -1.80
C PHE A 30 -12.93 -0.03 -0.44
N GLY A 31 -12.13 0.07 0.63
CA GLY A 31 -12.60 -0.14 1.99
C GLY A 31 -12.67 1.17 2.78
N GLN A 32 -13.76 1.37 3.52
CA GLN A 32 -13.88 2.51 4.43
C GLN A 32 -13.03 2.31 5.68
N CYS A 33 -12.16 3.27 5.95
CA CYS A 33 -11.25 3.30 7.10
C CYS A 33 -11.60 4.47 8.02
N HIS A 34 -11.39 4.26 9.33
CA HIS A 34 -11.56 5.30 10.34
C HIS A 34 -10.30 5.37 11.20
N ARG A 35 -9.79 6.58 11.39
CA ARG A 35 -8.65 6.86 12.28
C ARG A 35 -9.03 7.91 13.30
N ASN A 36 -8.62 7.73 14.55
CA ASN A 36 -8.79 8.72 15.60
C ASN A 36 -7.72 9.82 15.48
N GLU A 37 -7.84 10.65 14.45
CA GLU A 37 -6.93 11.76 14.25
C GLU A 37 -7.26 12.89 15.24
N PRO A 38 -6.23 13.50 15.88
CA PRO A 38 -6.46 14.66 16.74
C PRO A 38 -6.98 15.85 15.90
N SER A 39 -7.77 16.72 16.52
CA SER A 39 -8.40 17.86 15.81
C SER A 39 -7.39 18.75 15.11
N GLY A 40 -6.22 19.00 15.71
CA GLY A 40 -5.15 19.80 15.11
C GLY A 40 -4.42 19.11 13.95
N GLY A 41 -4.65 17.80 13.72
CA GLY A 41 -4.08 17.04 12.62
C GLY A 41 -4.95 17.00 11.37
N LEU A 42 -6.20 17.50 11.46
CA LEU A 42 -7.13 17.49 10.31
C LEU A 42 -6.74 18.57 9.30
N HIS A 43 -6.88 18.26 8.01
CA HIS A 43 -6.49 19.17 6.91
C HIS A 43 -7.41 19.01 5.70
N GLY A 44 -8.56 19.68 5.70
CA GLY A 44 -9.55 19.56 4.62
C GLY A 44 -9.83 18.10 4.27
N ILE A 45 -9.85 17.76 2.97
CA ILE A 45 -9.98 16.38 2.49
C ILE A 45 -8.64 15.62 2.47
N MET A 46 -7.52 16.32 2.69
CA MET A 46 -6.18 15.71 2.66
C MET A 46 -5.90 14.83 3.89
N ARG A 47 -6.48 15.17 5.06
CA ARG A 47 -6.35 14.40 6.28
C ARG A 47 -7.64 14.42 7.08
N VAL A 48 -8.39 13.34 6.99
CA VAL A 48 -9.73 13.16 7.56
C VAL A 48 -9.77 11.96 8.50
N ARG A 49 -10.79 11.88 9.33
CA ARG A 49 -10.99 10.74 10.25
C ARG A 49 -11.62 9.54 9.58
N GLY A 50 -12.48 9.76 8.58
CA GLY A 50 -13.12 8.72 7.78
C GLY A 50 -12.73 8.87 6.31
N PHE A 51 -12.18 7.82 5.70
CA PHE A 51 -11.71 7.86 4.32
C PHE A 51 -11.84 6.48 3.66
N THR A 52 -11.88 6.48 2.33
CA THR A 52 -11.87 5.26 1.53
C THR A 52 -10.44 4.95 1.09
N GLN A 53 -10.01 3.71 1.29
CA GLN A 53 -8.69 3.23 0.88
C GLN A 53 -8.81 2.15 -0.21
N ASP A 54 -7.94 2.19 -1.20
CA ASP A 54 -7.69 1.11 -2.15
C ASP A 54 -6.82 0.02 -1.50
N ASP A 55 -7.38 -0.63 -0.49
CA ASP A 55 -6.67 -1.57 0.35
C ASP A 55 -6.46 -2.90 -0.37
N GLY A 56 -5.22 -3.39 -0.39
CA GLY A 56 -4.87 -4.65 -1.01
C GLY A 56 -3.88 -5.45 -0.17
N HIS A 57 -4.04 -6.78 -0.27
CA HIS A 57 -3.20 -7.75 0.43
C HIS A 57 -2.71 -8.80 -0.55
N ILE A 58 -1.41 -9.07 -0.54
CA ILE A 58 -0.78 -10.11 -1.33
C ILE A 58 -0.21 -11.12 -0.36
N PHE A 59 -0.63 -12.37 -0.51
CA PHE A 59 -0.07 -13.49 0.24
C PHE A 59 0.89 -14.21 -0.67
N CYS A 60 2.14 -14.30 -0.28
CA CYS A 60 3.21 -14.80 -1.12
C CYS A 60 4.24 -15.59 -0.32
N THR A 61 5.11 -16.32 -1.02
CA THR A 61 6.32 -16.89 -0.44
C THR A 61 7.38 -15.80 -0.27
N GLU A 62 8.42 -16.06 0.52
CA GLU A 62 9.53 -15.11 0.69
C GLU A 62 10.19 -14.74 -0.65
N ASP A 63 10.40 -15.69 -1.52
CA ASP A 63 11.02 -15.47 -2.84
C ASP A 63 10.16 -14.61 -3.77
N GLN A 64 8.86 -14.54 -3.52
CA GLN A 64 7.91 -13.73 -4.28
C GLN A 64 7.83 -12.27 -3.80
N ILE A 65 8.44 -11.91 -2.66
CA ILE A 65 8.39 -10.53 -2.13
C ILE A 65 8.95 -9.54 -3.15
N LEU A 66 10.17 -9.76 -3.63
CA LEU A 66 10.84 -8.85 -4.55
C LEU A 66 10.06 -8.68 -5.87
N PRO A 67 9.68 -9.74 -6.60
CA PRO A 67 8.92 -9.59 -7.84
C PRO A 67 7.52 -8.97 -7.64
N GLU A 68 6.87 -9.20 -6.50
CA GLU A 68 5.58 -8.56 -6.20
C GLU A 68 5.74 -7.06 -5.90
N CYS A 69 6.77 -6.67 -5.14
CA CYS A 69 7.08 -5.27 -4.87
C CYS A 69 7.47 -4.52 -6.16
N ASP A 70 8.25 -5.13 -7.04
CA ASP A 70 8.62 -4.57 -8.35
C ASP A 70 7.38 -4.39 -9.24
N THR A 71 6.54 -5.42 -9.34
CA THR A 71 5.29 -5.37 -10.09
C THR A 71 4.37 -4.27 -9.56
N PHE A 72 4.21 -4.18 -8.24
CA PHE A 72 3.42 -3.14 -7.61
C PHE A 72 3.96 -1.74 -7.92
N THR A 73 5.28 -1.53 -7.81
CA THR A 73 5.93 -0.25 -8.11
C THR A 73 5.70 0.16 -9.57
N LYS A 74 5.79 -0.78 -10.53
CA LYS A 74 5.50 -0.52 -11.95
C LYS A 74 4.06 -0.11 -12.19
N VAL A 75 3.10 -0.82 -11.58
CA VAL A 75 1.67 -0.49 -11.68
C VAL A 75 1.39 0.89 -11.07
N LEU A 76 1.92 1.16 -9.87
CA LEU A 76 1.76 2.45 -9.21
C LEU A 76 2.30 3.61 -10.06
N LYS A 77 3.53 3.47 -10.60
CA LYS A 77 4.13 4.48 -11.50
C LYS A 77 3.24 4.74 -12.72
N LYS A 78 2.70 3.67 -13.32
CA LYS A 78 1.79 3.80 -14.45
C LYS A 78 0.52 4.56 -14.06
N VAL A 79 -0.13 4.18 -12.96
CA VAL A 79 -1.35 4.85 -12.48
C VAL A 79 -1.08 6.34 -12.21
N TYR A 80 0.02 6.67 -11.54
CA TYR A 80 0.35 8.07 -11.27
C TYR A 80 0.63 8.86 -12.54
N ALA A 81 1.34 8.26 -13.50
CA ALA A 81 1.59 8.88 -14.80
C ALA A 81 0.30 9.12 -15.59
N ASP A 82 -0.65 8.18 -15.56
CA ASP A 82 -1.97 8.31 -16.21
C ASP A 82 -2.78 9.50 -15.62
N PHE A 83 -2.53 9.85 -14.35
CA PHE A 83 -3.09 11.04 -13.69
C PHE A 83 -2.21 12.30 -13.79
N GLY A 84 -1.12 12.25 -14.55
CA GLY A 84 -0.24 13.42 -14.78
C GLY A 84 0.84 13.64 -13.72
N PHE A 85 1.03 12.70 -12.77
CA PHE A 85 2.10 12.79 -11.78
C PHE A 85 3.37 12.12 -12.32
N THR A 86 4.39 12.93 -12.61
CA THR A 86 5.69 12.46 -13.14
C THR A 86 6.78 12.39 -12.08
N SER A 87 6.60 13.05 -10.95
CA SER A 87 7.57 13.09 -9.85
C SER A 87 7.03 12.36 -8.63
N ILE A 88 7.70 11.29 -8.24
CA ILE A 88 7.37 10.47 -7.07
C ILE A 88 8.60 10.46 -6.16
N LEU A 89 8.39 10.78 -4.89
CA LEU A 89 9.42 10.63 -3.86
C LEU A 89 9.23 9.27 -3.18
N TYR A 90 10.26 8.45 -3.21
CA TYR A 90 10.27 7.11 -2.59
C TYR A 90 10.98 7.19 -1.25
N LYS A 91 10.33 6.69 -0.20
CA LYS A 91 10.91 6.59 1.15
C LYS A 91 10.82 5.13 1.62
N VAL A 92 11.91 4.61 2.15
CA VAL A 92 11.93 3.30 2.84
C VAL A 92 11.96 3.56 4.33
N SER A 93 10.86 3.24 5.00
CA SER A 93 10.73 3.39 6.45
C SER A 93 11.16 2.10 7.13
N THR A 94 12.23 2.17 7.92
CA THR A 94 12.86 1.04 8.58
C THR A 94 12.32 0.82 9.99
N ARG A 95 12.85 -0.19 10.65
CA ARG A 95 12.42 -0.68 11.97
C ARG A 95 12.36 0.40 13.04
N PRO A 96 11.23 0.53 13.78
CA PRO A 96 11.16 1.37 14.98
C PRO A 96 11.77 0.67 16.20
N ALA A 97 12.05 1.45 17.25
CA ALA A 97 12.58 0.90 18.50
C ALA A 97 11.61 -0.12 19.13
N ALA A 98 10.30 0.18 19.13
CA ALA A 98 9.25 -0.75 19.58
C ALA A 98 8.69 -1.51 18.37
N ARG A 99 9.09 -2.78 18.22
CA ARG A 99 8.70 -3.65 17.11
C ARG A 99 8.44 -5.06 17.55
N ILE A 100 7.81 -5.84 16.68
CA ILE A 100 7.64 -7.29 16.81
C ILE A 100 8.46 -8.02 15.74
N GLY A 101 8.78 -9.28 15.96
CA GLY A 101 9.64 -10.07 15.07
C GLY A 101 11.13 -9.97 15.42
N SER A 102 11.92 -10.87 14.86
CA SER A 102 13.37 -10.91 15.08
C SER A 102 14.10 -9.90 14.17
N ASP A 103 15.33 -9.57 14.55
CA ASP A 103 16.16 -8.66 13.77
C ASP A 103 16.49 -9.22 12.38
N GLU A 104 16.67 -10.54 12.26
CA GLU A 104 16.92 -11.21 10.98
C GLU A 104 15.74 -11.08 10.02
N LEU A 105 14.49 -11.16 10.51
CA LEU A 105 13.29 -10.94 9.70
C LEU A 105 13.22 -9.49 9.22
N TRP A 106 13.56 -8.54 10.08
CA TRP A 106 13.60 -7.13 9.71
C TRP A 106 14.69 -6.85 8.67
N ASP A 107 15.90 -7.38 8.85
CA ASP A 107 17.00 -7.25 7.89
C ASP A 107 16.59 -7.77 6.52
N LYS A 108 15.94 -8.93 6.47
CA LYS A 108 15.43 -9.56 5.26
C LYS A 108 14.37 -8.71 4.57
N ALA A 109 13.39 -8.21 5.35
CA ALA A 109 12.29 -7.40 4.82
C ALA A 109 12.79 -6.04 4.30
N GLU A 110 13.60 -5.33 5.06
CA GLU A 110 14.18 -4.03 4.67
C GLU A 110 15.03 -4.18 3.42
N LYS A 111 15.89 -5.21 3.39
CA LYS A 111 16.71 -5.51 2.21
C LYS A 111 15.85 -5.79 0.97
N ALA A 112 14.80 -6.61 1.08
CA ALA A 112 13.92 -6.93 -0.04
C ALA A 112 13.24 -5.68 -0.60
N LEU A 113 12.76 -4.77 0.26
CA LEU A 113 12.16 -3.51 -0.17
C LEU A 113 13.16 -2.59 -0.87
N MET A 114 14.36 -2.42 -0.31
CA MET A 114 15.42 -1.60 -0.92
C MET A 114 15.88 -2.18 -2.25
N ASP A 115 16.07 -3.49 -2.34
CA ASP A 115 16.50 -4.15 -3.56
C ASP A 115 15.43 -4.06 -4.66
N SER A 116 14.13 -4.09 -4.31
CA SER A 116 13.05 -3.90 -5.30
C SER A 116 13.06 -2.50 -5.91
N LEU A 117 13.31 -1.45 -5.10
CA LEU A 117 13.42 -0.08 -5.61
C LEU A 117 14.66 0.11 -6.47
N ARG A 118 15.80 -0.48 -6.09
CA ARG A 118 17.03 -0.46 -6.90
C ARG A 118 16.82 -1.16 -8.24
N ALA A 119 16.17 -2.33 -8.23
CA ALA A 119 15.85 -3.06 -9.45
C ALA A 119 14.91 -2.29 -10.37
N SER A 120 13.99 -1.49 -9.81
CA SER A 120 13.10 -0.59 -10.55
C SER A 120 13.74 0.73 -10.98
N GLY A 121 15.05 0.94 -10.70
CA GLY A 121 15.77 2.17 -11.02
C GLY A 121 15.25 3.40 -10.28
N CYS A 122 14.69 3.22 -9.08
CA CYS A 122 14.15 4.30 -8.27
C CYS A 122 15.17 4.77 -7.24
N GLU A 123 15.47 6.07 -7.23
CA GLU A 123 16.19 6.70 -6.13
C GLU A 123 15.26 6.84 -4.93
N PHE A 124 15.74 6.53 -3.74
CA PHE A 124 14.94 6.58 -2.52
C PHE A 124 15.75 7.10 -1.33
N VAL A 125 15.03 7.63 -0.34
CA VAL A 125 15.59 8.03 0.95
C VAL A 125 15.20 7.00 2.02
N ILE A 126 16.05 6.82 3.01
CA ILE A 126 15.77 5.98 4.17
C ILE A 126 15.21 6.87 5.28
N SER A 127 14.08 6.47 5.84
CA SER A 127 13.45 7.10 7.01
C SER A 127 13.59 6.13 8.19
N GLU A 128 14.62 6.34 8.99
CA GLU A 128 14.94 5.46 10.09
C GLU A 128 13.86 5.53 11.19
N GLY A 129 13.39 4.37 11.66
CA GLY A 129 12.45 4.28 12.75
C GLY A 129 10.97 4.57 12.41
N ASP A 130 10.64 4.93 11.17
CA ASP A 130 9.29 5.29 10.73
C ASP A 130 8.47 4.09 10.23
N GLY A 131 9.04 2.89 10.24
CA GLY A 131 8.33 1.65 9.92
C GLY A 131 7.18 1.39 10.89
N ALA A 132 6.22 0.57 10.48
CA ALA A 132 5.22 0.11 11.42
C ALA A 132 5.84 -0.90 12.40
N PHE A 133 5.23 -1.06 13.57
CA PHE A 133 5.76 -1.98 14.59
C PHE A 133 5.83 -3.45 14.11
N TYR A 134 5.14 -3.81 13.02
CA TYR A 134 5.06 -5.17 12.47
C TYR A 134 5.80 -5.36 11.15
N GLY A 135 6.32 -4.30 10.51
CA GLY A 135 7.09 -4.43 9.29
C GLY A 135 7.53 -3.11 8.64
N PRO A 136 8.61 -3.14 7.85
CA PRO A 136 9.08 -2.00 7.08
C PRO A 136 8.15 -1.73 5.90
N LYS A 137 8.23 -0.51 5.36
CA LYS A 137 7.37 -0.07 4.24
C LYS A 137 8.13 0.78 3.24
N ILE A 138 7.67 0.76 1.99
CA ILE A 138 7.94 1.81 1.01
C ILE A 138 6.77 2.77 1.01
N GLU A 139 7.05 4.05 1.09
CA GLU A 139 6.10 5.13 0.93
C GLU A 139 6.33 5.80 -0.43
N TYR A 140 5.23 5.98 -1.18
CA TYR A 140 5.22 6.70 -2.45
C TYR A 140 4.53 8.03 -2.22
N THR A 141 5.31 9.10 -2.25
CA THR A 141 4.88 10.44 -1.86
C THR A 141 4.74 11.31 -3.09
N LEU A 142 3.61 11.99 -3.21
CA LEU A 142 3.33 12.99 -4.23
C LEU A 142 3.47 14.39 -3.64
N LYS A 143 3.76 15.36 -4.51
CA LYS A 143 3.70 16.79 -4.15
C LYS A 143 2.42 17.39 -4.70
N ASP A 144 1.78 18.22 -3.90
CA ASP A 144 0.65 19.02 -4.35
C ASP A 144 1.12 20.26 -5.14
N ALA A 145 0.16 21.05 -5.65
CA ALA A 145 0.45 22.20 -6.48
C ALA A 145 1.30 23.30 -5.82
N ILE A 146 1.36 23.33 -4.48
CA ILE A 146 2.19 24.26 -3.70
C ILE A 146 3.43 23.61 -3.10
N GLY A 147 3.74 22.37 -3.51
CA GLY A 147 4.98 21.66 -3.15
C GLY A 147 4.94 20.92 -1.81
N ARG A 148 3.78 20.79 -1.13
CA ARG A 148 3.65 19.98 0.08
C ARG A 148 3.71 18.49 -0.27
N GLU A 149 4.37 17.71 0.57
CA GLU A 149 4.51 16.27 0.40
C GLU A 149 3.37 15.51 1.07
N TRP A 150 2.73 14.62 0.30
CA TRP A 150 1.67 13.76 0.78
C TRP A 150 1.97 12.29 0.46
N GLN A 151 2.08 11.48 1.49
CA GLN A 151 2.12 10.03 1.30
C GLN A 151 0.77 9.57 0.72
N CYS A 152 0.82 8.93 -0.44
CA CYS A 152 -0.31 8.32 -1.13
C CYS A 152 -0.15 6.80 -1.16
N GLY A 153 0.74 6.30 -2.02
CA GLY A 153 0.99 4.87 -2.12
C GLY A 153 1.82 4.32 -0.96
N THR A 154 1.63 3.04 -0.71
CA THR A 154 2.43 2.28 0.25
C THR A 154 2.46 0.80 -0.12
N ILE A 155 3.58 0.14 0.16
CA ILE A 155 3.68 -1.31 0.26
C ILE A 155 4.47 -1.66 1.51
N GLN A 156 3.99 -2.63 2.27
CA GLN A 156 4.53 -2.99 3.57
C GLN A 156 4.65 -4.50 3.70
N VAL A 157 5.79 -4.97 4.16
CA VAL A 157 6.06 -6.39 4.37
C VAL A 157 5.70 -6.77 5.80
N ASP A 158 4.92 -7.82 5.96
CA ASP A 158 4.47 -8.34 7.25
C ASP A 158 4.70 -9.85 7.33
N PHE A 159 5.61 -10.28 8.21
CA PHE A 159 5.86 -11.67 8.52
C PHE A 159 5.09 -12.17 9.75
N ASN A 160 4.46 -11.26 10.49
CA ASN A 160 3.91 -11.57 11.82
C ASN A 160 2.42 -11.90 11.78
N LEU A 161 1.68 -11.27 10.87
CA LEU A 161 0.21 -11.40 10.86
C LEU A 161 -0.24 -12.80 10.42
N SER A 162 0.49 -13.46 9.53
CA SER A 162 0.23 -14.85 9.13
C SER A 162 0.28 -15.81 10.32
N GLU A 163 1.23 -15.62 11.23
CA GLU A 163 1.32 -16.39 12.46
C GLU A 163 0.11 -16.14 13.37
N ARG A 164 -0.24 -14.88 13.58
CA ARG A 164 -1.38 -14.50 14.44
C ARG A 164 -2.73 -14.98 13.91
N LEU A 165 -2.84 -15.14 12.60
CA LEU A 165 -4.04 -15.62 11.91
C LEU A 165 -4.04 -17.13 11.71
N ASP A 166 -2.95 -17.80 12.08
CA ASP A 166 -2.74 -19.23 11.84
C ASP A 166 -2.92 -19.59 10.35
N ALA A 167 -2.42 -18.70 9.47
CA ALA A 167 -2.49 -18.89 8.04
C ALA A 167 -1.30 -19.72 7.57
N GLU A 168 -1.57 -20.84 6.88
CA GLU A 168 -0.55 -21.75 6.38
C GLU A 168 -0.81 -22.16 4.93
N TYR A 169 0.25 -22.53 4.24
CA TYR A 169 0.18 -23.19 2.93
C TYR A 169 1.09 -24.42 2.92
N THR A 170 0.83 -25.34 1.99
CA THR A 170 1.69 -26.50 1.77
C THR A 170 2.79 -26.13 0.79
N ALA A 171 4.04 -26.18 1.23
CA ALA A 171 5.22 -25.94 0.41
C ALA A 171 5.47 -27.10 -0.58
N GLU A 172 6.45 -26.96 -1.46
CA GLU A 172 6.78 -27.95 -2.48
C GLU A 172 7.25 -29.29 -1.89
N ASP A 173 7.95 -29.24 -0.76
CA ASP A 173 8.40 -30.40 0.01
C ASP A 173 7.31 -31.07 0.85
N GLY A 174 6.06 -30.55 0.79
CA GLY A 174 4.93 -31.01 1.57
C GLY A 174 4.87 -30.46 3.01
N SER A 175 5.84 -29.66 3.43
CA SER A 175 5.84 -29.01 4.74
C SER A 175 4.79 -27.90 4.83
N ARG A 176 4.37 -27.58 6.06
CA ARG A 176 3.51 -26.42 6.34
C ARG A 176 4.36 -25.19 6.57
N GLN A 177 4.10 -24.14 5.81
CA GLN A 177 4.80 -22.88 5.93
C GLN A 177 3.81 -21.72 6.04
N ARG A 178 4.27 -20.61 6.61
CA ARG A 178 3.48 -19.38 6.74
C ARG A 178 3.77 -18.43 5.58
N PRO A 179 2.73 -17.90 4.91
CA PRO A 179 2.92 -16.92 3.85
C PRO A 179 3.38 -15.58 4.43
N VAL A 180 4.13 -14.84 3.63
CA VAL A 180 4.36 -13.41 3.88
C VAL A 180 3.16 -12.62 3.39
N ILE A 181 2.78 -11.57 4.10
CA ILE A 181 1.70 -10.68 3.69
C ILE A 181 2.28 -9.34 3.28
N LEU A 182 1.95 -8.90 2.05
CA LEU A 182 2.24 -7.55 1.61
C LEU A 182 0.95 -6.74 1.67
N HIS A 183 0.93 -5.73 2.53
CA HIS A 183 -0.15 -4.74 2.58
C HIS A 183 0.17 -3.65 1.57
N ARG A 184 -0.75 -3.32 0.66
CA ARG A 184 -0.50 -2.33 -0.37
C ARG A 184 -1.67 -1.40 -0.60
N ALA A 185 -1.37 -0.16 -0.96
CA ALA A 185 -2.33 0.80 -1.49
C ALA A 185 -1.63 1.66 -2.55
N ILE A 186 -2.29 1.94 -3.67
CA ILE A 186 -1.74 2.78 -4.75
C ILE A 186 -2.03 4.25 -4.45
N VAL A 187 -3.30 4.59 -4.24
CA VAL A 187 -3.72 5.96 -3.94
C VAL A 187 -3.77 6.27 -2.44
N GLY A 188 -3.86 5.25 -1.62
CA GLY A 188 -3.96 5.36 -0.16
C GLY A 188 -5.34 5.86 0.25
N SER A 189 -5.47 7.15 0.61
CA SER A 189 -6.79 7.77 0.81
C SER A 189 -7.31 8.32 -0.50
N MET A 190 -8.48 7.87 -0.95
CA MET A 190 -9.16 8.39 -2.14
C MET A 190 -9.41 9.89 -2.00
N GLU A 191 -9.83 10.34 -0.82
CA GLU A 191 -10.11 11.75 -0.52
C GLU A 191 -8.85 12.61 -0.69
N ARG A 192 -7.71 12.16 -0.16
CA ARG A 192 -6.41 12.84 -0.32
C ARG A 192 -5.99 12.88 -1.78
N PHE A 193 -6.06 11.75 -2.47
CA PHE A 193 -5.64 11.65 -3.86
C PHE A 193 -6.50 12.53 -4.76
N ILE A 194 -7.82 12.54 -4.57
CA ILE A 194 -8.75 13.45 -5.27
C ILE A 194 -8.39 14.91 -4.98
N GLY A 195 -8.10 15.26 -3.72
CA GLY A 195 -7.68 16.61 -3.36
C GLY A 195 -6.42 17.06 -4.11
N ILE A 196 -5.40 16.19 -4.18
CA ILE A 196 -4.17 16.47 -4.94
C ILE A 196 -4.47 16.61 -6.43
N LEU A 197 -5.34 15.76 -7.00
CA LEU A 197 -5.75 15.85 -8.41
C LEU A 197 -6.46 17.17 -8.73
N ILE A 198 -7.38 17.59 -7.87
CA ILE A 198 -8.09 18.87 -8.06
C ILE A 198 -7.09 20.03 -8.08
N GLU A 199 -6.11 20.03 -7.17
CA GLU A 199 -5.07 21.07 -7.15
C GLU A 199 -4.16 20.98 -8.39
N GLN A 200 -3.71 19.78 -8.77
CA GLN A 200 -2.82 19.56 -9.92
C GLN A 200 -3.43 20.01 -11.24
N HIS A 201 -4.73 19.82 -11.41
CA HIS A 201 -5.46 20.15 -12.63
C HIS A 201 -6.26 21.47 -12.52
N ALA A 202 -6.02 22.28 -11.50
CA ALA A 202 -6.69 23.57 -11.26
C ALA A 202 -8.24 23.47 -11.32
N GLY A 203 -8.78 22.34 -10.85
CA GLY A 203 -10.21 22.05 -10.90
C GLY A 203 -10.73 21.51 -12.23
N ALA A 204 -9.93 21.48 -13.29
CA ALA A 204 -10.28 20.86 -14.57
C ALA A 204 -10.25 19.33 -14.43
N CYS A 205 -11.32 18.77 -13.87
CA CYS A 205 -11.49 17.34 -13.70
C CYS A 205 -12.05 16.71 -14.99
N LEU A 206 -11.79 15.42 -15.22
CA LEU A 206 -12.33 14.66 -16.37
C LEU A 206 -13.85 14.77 -16.51
N LEU A 207 -14.57 15.03 -15.41
CA LEU A 207 -16.00 15.28 -15.40
C LEU A 207 -16.43 16.56 -16.13
N TYR A 208 -15.52 17.53 -16.30
CA TYR A 208 -15.79 18.79 -17.01
C TYR A 208 -15.42 18.73 -18.50
N THR A 209 -14.81 17.63 -18.96
CA THR A 209 -14.49 17.45 -20.39
C THR A 209 -15.64 16.82 -21.18
N SER A 210 -16.67 16.29 -20.51
CA SER A 210 -17.92 15.90 -21.16
C SER A 210 -18.89 17.06 -21.08
N PRO A 211 -19.39 17.58 -22.20
CA PRO A 211 -20.42 18.63 -22.17
C PRO A 211 -21.62 18.11 -21.36
N SER A 212 -22.00 18.87 -20.34
CA SER A 212 -23.22 18.59 -19.58
C SER A 212 -24.40 18.69 -20.54
N PRO A 213 -25.46 17.89 -20.38
CA PRO A 213 -26.71 18.11 -21.14
C PRO A 213 -27.28 19.54 -21.03
N ARG A 214 -26.84 20.32 -20.02
CA ARG A 214 -27.19 21.73 -19.86
C ARG A 214 -26.36 22.65 -20.75
N ASP A 215 -25.13 22.25 -21.11
CA ASP A 215 -24.24 23.06 -21.96
C ASP A 215 -24.60 22.92 -23.47
N ALA A 216 -25.50 21.99 -23.79
CA ALA A 216 -25.99 21.76 -25.16
C ALA A 216 -27.15 22.66 -25.54
N HIS A 217 -27.53 23.62 -24.71
CA HIS A 217 -28.67 24.52 -24.90
C HIS A 217 -28.30 26.03 -24.86
N GLU A 218 -27.00 26.37 -24.95
CA GLU A 218 -26.58 27.78 -25.19
C GLU A 218 -26.05 27.97 -26.63
#